data_aa7ad490e94ae0e8c4f82eeb4958330d
#
_entry.id   aa7ad490e94ae0e8c4f82eeb4958330d
#
_cell.length_a   1.000
_cell.length_b   1.000
_cell.length_c   1.000
_cell.angle_alpha   90.00
_cell.angle_beta   90.00
_cell.angle_gamma   90.00
#
_symmetry.space_group_name_H-M   'P 1'
#
loop_
_entity.id
_entity.type
_entity.pdbx_description
1 polymer ?
#
loop_
_entity_poly.entity_id
_entity_poly.type
_entity_poly.pdbx_seq_one_letter_code
_entity_poly.pdbx_strand_id
1 'polypeptide(L)'
;MGKKYIIGVDGGTQSSKVLIFDLEGNIICQGKEDLQPMSLPAPGVAEHPGDDLWDSLVSAAKKAMAAFDGRREDIIGLGLCTIRCCRALLKADGTLASPVISWMDLRIARPYEHDNPEVKYVTTTTGYTTHRLTGELNDTVANYEGQWPIDKDTWQWSENPAVFEQFNIPREMLFNLQLPASIAGYITEEAARETGFPVGIPVVGTANDKAVEALGAGLIPGPTVLVSLGTYITSMVHGHKNMGFSDTFFTNLGSVPNQYLYESGGIRRGMWTISWFKELLGDEAVNKAASMGLSTEDYLNNIASEVAAGSDGLMTVHDFLARPDLPYRKGIMIGFDGRHGSAHIYRSILEGVALTMKNHTDAMCEELSLKPESLIVSGGGSNSELFMRIFAAVYGLPACRNEVNGAAGLGAAICAALATGVYPDYTTAIKKMVKIRDSFEPNPENISLYKRMNEEVYRNITRHTDEILRKSFPIFG
;
A
#
# COMPACT_ATOMS: atom_id res chain seq x y z
N MET A 1 35.50 0.64 -8.80
CA MET A 1 34.35 -0.03 -9.43
C MET A 1 33.43 1.05 -9.97
N GLY A 2 32.86 0.90 -11.18
CA GLY A 2 31.87 1.85 -11.70
C GLY A 2 30.63 1.90 -10.82
N LYS A 3 29.86 2.99 -10.88
CA LYS A 3 28.57 3.09 -10.21
C LYS A 3 27.64 2.00 -10.74
N LYS A 4 26.87 1.36 -9.86
CA LYS A 4 25.85 0.37 -10.22
C LYS A 4 24.48 0.87 -9.79
N TYR A 5 23.44 0.43 -10.51
CA TYR A 5 22.07 0.91 -10.32
C TYR A 5 21.09 -0.27 -10.33
N ILE A 6 19.97 -0.06 -9.66
CA ILE A 6 18.88 -1.04 -9.57
C ILE A 6 17.56 -0.35 -9.91
N ILE A 7 16.71 -1.02 -10.66
CA ILE A 7 15.35 -0.57 -10.95
C ILE A 7 14.40 -1.13 -9.89
N GLY A 8 13.55 -0.28 -9.33
CA GLY A 8 12.38 -0.66 -8.54
C GLY A 8 11.11 -0.26 -9.29
N VAL A 9 10.23 -1.21 -9.53
CA VAL A 9 8.91 -0.99 -10.14
C VAL A 9 7.84 -1.03 -9.06
N ASP A 10 6.96 -0.02 -9.06
CA ASP A 10 5.77 0.09 -8.23
C ASP A 10 4.54 0.30 -9.12
N GLY A 11 3.88 -0.79 -9.51
CA GLY A 11 2.62 -0.80 -10.23
C GLY A 11 1.44 -0.67 -9.28
N GLY A 12 1.05 0.56 -8.94
CA GLY A 12 -0.04 0.82 -8.00
C GLY A 12 -1.43 0.86 -8.66
N THR A 13 -2.48 1.10 -7.86
CA THR A 13 -3.88 1.17 -8.32
C THR A 13 -4.16 2.41 -9.21
N GLN A 14 -3.40 3.49 -9.04
CA GLN A 14 -3.64 4.76 -9.73
C GLN A 14 -2.55 5.13 -10.72
N SER A 15 -1.36 4.54 -10.60
CA SER A 15 -0.23 4.85 -11.46
C SER A 15 0.83 3.76 -11.40
N SER A 16 1.56 3.59 -12.49
CA SER A 16 2.82 2.85 -12.54
C SER A 16 4.00 3.80 -12.32
N LYS A 17 4.96 3.39 -11.48
CA LYS A 17 6.19 4.12 -11.22
C LYS A 17 7.40 3.22 -11.46
N VAL A 18 8.40 3.77 -12.11
CA VAL A 18 9.70 3.13 -12.30
C VAL A 18 10.75 4.07 -11.72
N LEU A 19 11.48 3.58 -10.72
CA LEU A 19 12.52 4.34 -10.03
C LEU A 19 13.87 3.66 -10.25
N ILE A 20 14.89 4.43 -10.55
CA ILE A 20 16.27 3.95 -10.65
C ILE A 20 17.02 4.44 -9.43
N PHE A 21 17.58 3.50 -8.67
CA PHE A 21 18.31 3.75 -7.44
C PHE A 21 19.81 3.47 -7.65
N ASP A 22 20.66 4.21 -6.92
CA ASP A 22 22.00 3.75 -6.61
C ASP A 22 21.98 2.66 -5.52
N LEU A 23 23.15 2.10 -5.20
CA LEU A 23 23.23 1.05 -4.20
C LEU A 23 23.00 1.55 -2.78
N GLU A 24 23.05 2.84 -2.53
CA GLU A 24 22.75 3.47 -1.25
C GLU A 24 21.26 3.86 -1.10
N GLY A 25 20.40 3.49 -2.08
CA GLY A 25 18.96 3.75 -2.04
C GLY A 25 18.55 5.17 -2.42
N ASN A 26 19.45 5.98 -2.96
CA ASN A 26 19.09 7.29 -3.50
C ASN A 26 18.38 7.14 -4.84
N ILE A 27 17.31 7.89 -5.04
CA ILE A 27 16.64 7.95 -6.34
C ILE A 27 17.50 8.79 -7.28
N ILE A 28 17.97 8.17 -8.36
CA ILE A 28 18.72 8.83 -9.42
C ILE A 28 17.79 9.49 -10.42
N CYS A 29 16.78 8.77 -10.84
CA CYS A 29 15.69 9.28 -11.69
C CYS A 29 14.45 8.40 -11.54
N GLN A 30 13.34 8.89 -12.05
CA GLN A 30 12.07 8.17 -12.03
C GLN A 30 11.19 8.52 -13.22
N GLY A 31 10.28 7.62 -13.55
CA GLY A 31 9.18 7.84 -14.45
C GLY A 31 7.86 7.43 -13.81
N LYS A 32 6.80 8.16 -14.12
CA LYS A 32 5.45 7.89 -13.67
C LYS A 32 4.47 7.99 -14.83
N GLU A 33 3.48 7.09 -14.83
CA GLU A 33 2.31 7.16 -15.70
C GLU A 33 1.06 6.88 -14.87
N ASP A 34 0.05 7.72 -15.01
CA ASP A 34 -1.23 7.50 -14.37
C ASP A 34 -2.02 6.46 -15.16
N LEU A 35 -2.72 5.56 -14.44
CA LEU A 35 -3.63 4.58 -15.04
C LEU A 35 -4.90 5.27 -15.53
N GLN A 36 -5.51 4.69 -16.56
CA GLN A 36 -6.83 5.10 -17.00
C GLN A 36 -7.88 4.84 -15.91
N PRO A 37 -8.99 5.59 -15.91
CA PRO A 37 -10.10 5.30 -15.02
C PRO A 37 -10.56 3.86 -15.18
N MET A 38 -10.84 3.20 -14.06
CA MET A 38 -11.31 1.82 -14.04
C MET A 38 -12.63 1.68 -14.78
N SER A 39 -12.78 0.62 -15.55
CA SER A 39 -14.06 0.24 -16.21
C SER A 39 -15.00 -0.38 -15.18
N LEU A 40 -16.21 0.16 -15.08
CA LEU A 40 -17.26 -0.30 -14.17
C LEU A 40 -18.53 -0.69 -14.99
N PRO A 41 -18.49 -1.76 -15.79
CA PRO A 41 -19.54 -2.08 -16.75
C PRO A 41 -20.86 -2.53 -16.10
N ALA A 42 -20.81 -3.00 -14.84
CA ALA A 42 -21.98 -3.41 -14.08
C ALA A 42 -21.74 -3.24 -12.58
N PRO A 43 -22.79 -3.21 -11.74
CA PRO A 43 -22.62 -3.17 -10.29
C PRO A 43 -21.76 -4.32 -9.78
N GLY A 44 -20.67 -3.99 -9.04
CA GLY A 44 -19.75 -4.96 -8.49
C GLY A 44 -18.70 -5.50 -9.47
N VAL A 45 -18.67 -5.03 -10.72
CA VAL A 45 -17.64 -5.35 -11.72
C VAL A 45 -16.69 -4.17 -11.82
N ALA A 46 -15.40 -4.44 -11.69
CA ALA A 46 -14.32 -3.45 -11.79
C ALA A 46 -13.12 -4.03 -12.52
N GLU A 47 -12.73 -3.45 -13.64
CA GLU A 47 -11.70 -3.95 -14.52
C GLU A 47 -10.72 -2.84 -14.93
N HIS A 48 -9.45 -3.18 -15.06
CA HIS A 48 -8.47 -2.31 -15.70
C HIS A 48 -8.67 -2.34 -17.21
N PRO A 49 -8.92 -1.19 -17.88
CA PRO A 49 -9.29 -1.17 -19.29
C PRO A 49 -8.14 -1.64 -20.19
N GLY A 50 -8.42 -2.50 -21.16
CA GLY A 50 -7.43 -2.99 -22.12
C GLY A 50 -6.24 -3.66 -21.47
N ASP A 51 -5.03 -3.24 -21.85
CA ASP A 51 -3.75 -3.66 -21.25
C ASP A 51 -3.09 -2.49 -20.47
N ASP A 52 -3.89 -1.64 -19.85
CA ASP A 52 -3.46 -0.39 -19.21
C ASP A 52 -2.35 -0.58 -18.15
N LEU A 53 -2.37 -1.72 -17.43
CA LEU A 53 -1.32 -2.03 -16.46
C LEU A 53 0.06 -2.19 -17.12
N TRP A 54 0.11 -2.82 -18.29
CA TRP A 54 1.35 -2.95 -19.06
C TRP A 54 1.71 -1.64 -19.75
N ASP A 55 0.76 -1.00 -20.41
CA ASP A 55 0.99 0.23 -21.16
C ASP A 55 1.49 1.37 -20.25
N SER A 56 0.91 1.51 -19.06
CA SER A 56 1.36 2.49 -18.07
C SER A 56 2.76 2.18 -17.54
N LEU A 57 3.10 0.91 -17.32
CA LEU A 57 4.45 0.49 -16.92
C LEU A 57 5.46 0.81 -18.02
N VAL A 58 5.15 0.48 -19.28
CA VAL A 58 5.99 0.80 -20.44
C VAL A 58 6.22 2.31 -20.56
N SER A 59 5.18 3.11 -20.40
CA SER A 59 5.29 4.57 -20.44
C SER A 59 6.17 5.10 -19.30
N ALA A 60 5.95 4.65 -18.07
CA ALA A 60 6.76 5.01 -16.92
C ALA A 60 8.22 4.59 -17.09
N ALA A 61 8.47 3.38 -17.64
CA ALA A 61 9.81 2.86 -17.93
C ALA A 61 10.55 3.74 -18.93
N LYS A 62 9.90 4.09 -20.05
CA LYS A 62 10.49 4.99 -21.05
C LYS A 62 10.85 6.35 -20.46
N LYS A 63 9.99 6.93 -19.62
CA LYS A 63 10.25 8.20 -18.93
C LYS A 63 11.47 8.09 -18.00
N ALA A 64 11.55 7.04 -17.18
CA ALA A 64 12.68 6.79 -16.30
C ALA A 64 13.98 6.61 -17.09
N MET A 65 13.96 5.78 -18.13
CA MET A 65 15.13 5.50 -18.96
C MET A 65 15.58 6.71 -19.80
N ALA A 66 14.69 7.60 -20.17
CA ALA A 66 15.02 8.87 -20.83
C ALA A 66 15.66 9.89 -19.89
N ALA A 67 15.28 9.86 -18.59
CA ALA A 67 15.85 10.73 -17.56
C ALA A 67 17.15 10.16 -16.95
N PHE A 68 17.50 8.91 -17.25
CA PHE A 68 18.69 8.26 -16.74
C PHE A 68 19.94 8.68 -17.50
N ASP A 69 20.87 9.33 -16.84
CA ASP A 69 22.13 9.83 -17.40
C ASP A 69 23.32 8.87 -17.21
N GLY A 70 23.12 7.74 -16.51
CA GLY A 70 24.10 6.70 -16.32
C GLY A 70 24.23 5.76 -17.53
N ARG A 71 25.22 4.84 -17.47
CA ARG A 71 25.34 3.82 -18.50
C ARG A 71 24.33 2.70 -18.26
N ARG A 72 23.60 2.29 -19.27
CA ARG A 72 22.58 1.24 -19.17
C ARG A 72 23.15 -0.11 -18.69
N GLU A 73 24.40 -0.42 -19.05
CA GLU A 73 25.11 -1.65 -18.64
C GLU A 73 25.43 -1.67 -17.13
N ASP A 74 25.31 -0.54 -16.45
CA ASP A 74 25.50 -0.44 -15.00
C ASP A 74 24.21 -0.70 -14.22
N ILE A 75 23.07 -0.87 -14.89
CA ILE A 75 21.82 -1.36 -14.30
C ILE A 75 21.94 -2.89 -14.16
N ILE A 76 21.89 -3.39 -12.93
CA ILE A 76 22.22 -4.81 -12.64
C ILE A 76 21.01 -5.68 -12.28
N GLY A 77 19.82 -5.10 -12.13
CA GLY A 77 18.60 -5.84 -11.85
C GLY A 77 17.38 -4.96 -11.72
N LEU A 78 16.22 -5.60 -11.77
CA LEU A 78 14.91 -5.00 -11.63
C LEU A 78 14.10 -5.76 -10.58
N GLY A 79 13.58 -5.08 -9.55
CA GLY A 79 12.60 -5.61 -8.63
C GLY A 79 11.19 -5.19 -9.07
N LEU A 80 10.28 -6.16 -9.11
CA LEU A 80 8.90 -5.96 -9.59
C LEU A 80 7.90 -6.06 -8.45
N CYS A 81 7.20 -4.97 -8.18
CA CYS A 81 6.03 -4.93 -7.29
C CYS A 81 4.83 -4.41 -8.07
N THR A 82 3.66 -5.04 -7.91
CA THR A 82 2.40 -4.56 -8.45
C THR A 82 1.27 -4.68 -7.42
N ILE A 83 0.13 -4.05 -7.72
CA ILE A 83 -1.07 -4.12 -6.86
C ILE A 83 -1.47 -5.57 -6.58
N ARG A 84 -1.86 -5.84 -5.35
CA ARG A 84 -2.33 -7.15 -4.88
C ARG A 84 -3.82 -7.38 -5.16
N CYS A 85 -4.24 -8.64 -5.00
CA CYS A 85 -5.64 -9.06 -5.06
C CYS A 85 -6.32 -8.80 -6.40
N CYS A 86 -5.59 -8.57 -7.47
CA CYS A 86 -6.11 -8.56 -8.84
C CYS A 86 -5.91 -9.92 -9.50
N ARG A 87 -6.70 -10.20 -10.54
CA ARG A 87 -6.62 -11.46 -11.30
C ARG A 87 -6.43 -11.18 -12.78
N ALA A 88 -5.37 -11.70 -13.37
CA ALA A 88 -5.11 -11.70 -14.79
C ALA A 88 -5.45 -13.06 -15.39
N LEU A 89 -6.18 -13.07 -16.49
CA LEU A 89 -6.55 -14.25 -17.27
C LEU A 89 -5.81 -14.22 -18.59
N LEU A 90 -4.93 -15.20 -18.83
CA LEU A 90 -4.03 -15.20 -19.97
C LEU A 90 -4.34 -16.32 -20.95
N LYS A 91 -4.16 -16.02 -22.24
CA LYS A 91 -4.15 -17.01 -23.33
C LYS A 91 -2.88 -17.85 -23.30
N ALA A 92 -2.79 -18.83 -24.18
CA ALA A 92 -1.62 -19.70 -24.31
C ALA A 92 -0.34 -18.95 -24.73
N ASP A 93 -0.47 -17.83 -25.42
CA ASP A 93 0.65 -16.96 -25.84
C ASP A 93 1.03 -15.92 -24.75
N GLY A 94 0.35 -15.96 -23.59
CA GLY A 94 0.59 -15.05 -22.48
C GLY A 94 -0.06 -13.68 -22.60
N THR A 95 -0.80 -13.40 -23.67
CA THR A 95 -1.60 -12.17 -23.79
C THR A 95 -2.87 -12.25 -22.94
N LEU A 96 -3.43 -11.10 -22.59
CA LEU A 96 -4.68 -11.05 -21.82
C LEU A 96 -5.85 -11.65 -22.62
N ALA A 97 -6.59 -12.56 -22.03
CA ALA A 97 -7.84 -13.10 -22.56
C ALA A 97 -9.03 -12.18 -22.27
N SER A 98 -8.93 -11.34 -21.26
CA SER A 98 -9.89 -10.29 -20.87
C SER A 98 -9.18 -9.20 -20.09
N PRO A 99 -9.80 -8.02 -19.88
CA PRO A 99 -9.27 -7.02 -18.98
C PRO A 99 -8.95 -7.58 -17.60
N VAL A 100 -7.89 -7.06 -16.95
CA VAL A 100 -7.49 -7.53 -15.61
C VAL A 100 -8.57 -7.19 -14.60
N ILE A 101 -9.02 -8.19 -13.84
CA ILE A 101 -10.03 -8.05 -12.80
C ILE A 101 -9.40 -7.36 -11.59
N SER A 102 -9.97 -6.20 -11.20
CA SER A 102 -9.47 -5.40 -10.09
C SER A 102 -9.78 -6.02 -8.73
N TRP A 103 -9.00 -5.68 -7.71
CA TRP A 103 -9.25 -6.02 -6.31
C TRP A 103 -10.60 -5.50 -5.77
N MET A 104 -11.23 -4.52 -6.43
CA MET A 104 -12.55 -3.99 -6.08
C MET A 104 -13.69 -4.82 -6.65
N ASP A 105 -13.41 -5.77 -7.53
CA ASP A 105 -14.40 -6.59 -8.23
C ASP A 105 -14.93 -7.72 -7.34
N LEU A 106 -16.24 -7.91 -7.31
CA LEU A 106 -16.87 -8.96 -6.51
C LEU A 106 -16.52 -10.38 -6.99
N ARG A 107 -16.10 -10.55 -8.24
CA ARG A 107 -15.65 -11.86 -8.78
C ARG A 107 -14.36 -12.35 -8.12
N ILE A 108 -13.53 -11.45 -7.59
CA ILE A 108 -12.32 -11.81 -6.85
C ILE A 108 -12.68 -12.58 -5.56
N ALA A 109 -13.78 -12.23 -4.90
CA ALA A 109 -14.21 -12.87 -3.65
C ALA A 109 -14.98 -14.20 -3.86
N ARG A 110 -15.13 -14.63 -5.11
CA ARG A 110 -15.85 -15.87 -5.47
C ARG A 110 -14.89 -16.92 -6.03
N PRO A 111 -15.27 -18.22 -5.98
CA PRO A 111 -14.55 -19.26 -6.73
C PRO A 111 -14.42 -18.86 -8.20
N TYR A 112 -13.32 -19.26 -8.82
CA TYR A 112 -13.08 -18.98 -10.24
C TYR A 112 -14.07 -19.77 -11.11
N GLU A 113 -14.66 -19.10 -12.09
CA GLU A 113 -15.51 -19.69 -13.10
C GLU A 113 -14.74 -19.72 -14.44
N HIS A 114 -14.49 -20.93 -14.95
CA HIS A 114 -13.79 -21.11 -16.23
C HIS A 114 -14.81 -21.12 -17.38
N ASP A 115 -15.27 -19.93 -17.73
CA ASP A 115 -16.27 -19.68 -18.77
C ASP A 115 -15.69 -19.27 -20.13
N ASN A 116 -14.41 -18.89 -20.17
CA ASN A 116 -13.72 -18.51 -21.39
C ASN A 116 -12.66 -19.58 -21.77
N PRO A 117 -12.88 -20.36 -22.87
CA PRO A 117 -11.98 -21.43 -23.29
C PRO A 117 -10.61 -20.93 -23.80
N GLU A 118 -10.46 -19.64 -24.12
CA GLU A 118 -9.17 -19.06 -24.48
C GLU A 118 -8.23 -18.90 -23.27
N VAL A 119 -8.75 -18.90 -22.04
CA VAL A 119 -7.95 -18.77 -20.83
C VAL A 119 -7.15 -20.03 -20.60
N LYS A 120 -5.83 -19.91 -20.65
CA LYS A 120 -4.88 -20.97 -20.37
C LYS A 120 -4.26 -20.83 -19.00
N TYR A 121 -4.05 -19.60 -18.53
CA TYR A 121 -3.42 -19.31 -17.23
C TYR A 121 -4.20 -18.29 -16.43
N VAL A 122 -4.18 -18.47 -15.12
CA VAL A 122 -4.78 -17.56 -14.12
C VAL A 122 -3.69 -17.16 -13.15
N THR A 123 -3.42 -15.85 -13.06
CA THR A 123 -2.29 -15.35 -12.26
C THR A 123 -2.61 -13.97 -11.66
N THR A 124 -1.67 -13.43 -10.89
CA THR A 124 -1.72 -12.06 -10.35
C THR A 124 -1.24 -11.04 -11.40
N THR A 125 -1.37 -9.77 -11.09
CA THR A 125 -0.77 -8.69 -11.91
C THR A 125 0.74 -8.80 -11.97
N THR A 126 1.39 -9.25 -10.89
CA THR A 126 2.85 -9.44 -10.84
C THR A 126 3.27 -10.60 -11.75
N GLY A 127 2.56 -11.73 -11.70
CA GLY A 127 2.82 -12.86 -12.61
C GLY A 127 2.64 -12.48 -14.07
N TYR A 128 1.55 -11.76 -14.39
CA TYR A 128 1.33 -11.23 -15.74
C TYR A 128 2.49 -10.34 -16.21
N THR A 129 2.88 -9.36 -15.41
CA THR A 129 3.96 -8.43 -15.73
C THR A 129 5.31 -9.14 -15.82
N THR A 130 5.58 -10.13 -14.95
CA THR A 130 6.76 -10.98 -15.02
C THR A 130 6.82 -11.71 -16.36
N HIS A 131 5.70 -12.30 -16.79
CA HIS A 131 5.62 -12.97 -18.08
C HIS A 131 5.91 -12.03 -19.25
N ARG A 132 5.31 -10.83 -19.26
CA ARG A 132 5.55 -9.80 -20.29
C ARG A 132 7.02 -9.36 -20.36
N LEU A 133 7.69 -9.29 -19.21
CA LEU A 133 9.11 -8.89 -19.13
C LEU A 133 10.07 -10.02 -19.54
N THR A 134 9.73 -11.28 -19.23
CA THR A 134 10.71 -12.40 -19.25
C THR A 134 10.31 -13.57 -20.14
N GLY A 135 9.04 -13.72 -20.48
CA GLY A 135 8.49 -14.92 -21.12
C GLY A 135 8.25 -16.09 -20.17
N GLU A 136 8.67 -15.99 -18.90
CA GLU A 136 8.56 -17.06 -17.91
C GLU A 136 7.18 -17.07 -17.24
N LEU A 137 6.71 -18.25 -16.82
CA LEU A 137 5.48 -18.45 -16.06
C LEU A 137 5.78 -18.57 -14.56
N ASN A 138 6.50 -17.60 -14.03
CA ASN A 138 6.95 -17.53 -12.65
C ASN A 138 6.29 -16.34 -11.92
N ASP A 139 5.96 -16.54 -10.64
CA ASP A 139 5.55 -15.45 -9.75
C ASP A 139 6.00 -15.76 -8.31
N THR A 140 5.93 -14.77 -7.45
CA THR A 140 6.30 -14.90 -6.04
C THR A 140 5.08 -15.33 -5.23
N VAL A 141 5.25 -16.35 -4.39
CA VAL A 141 4.18 -16.87 -3.52
C VAL A 141 3.51 -15.78 -2.68
N ALA A 142 4.28 -14.78 -2.24
CA ALA A 142 3.78 -13.66 -1.43
C ALA A 142 2.88 -12.67 -2.19
N ASN A 143 2.65 -12.87 -3.49
CA ASN A 143 1.66 -12.12 -4.27
C ASN A 143 0.27 -12.77 -4.24
N TYR A 144 0.19 -14.06 -3.87
CA TYR A 144 -1.05 -14.84 -3.90
C TYR A 144 -1.75 -14.84 -2.55
N GLU A 145 -2.26 -13.66 -2.17
CA GLU A 145 -2.96 -13.48 -0.90
C GLU A 145 -4.48 -13.64 -1.05
N GLY A 146 -5.09 -14.24 -0.01
CA GLY A 146 -6.55 -14.30 0.20
C GLY A 146 -7.28 -15.26 -0.72
N GLN A 147 -7.36 -15.00 -2.00
CA GLN A 147 -8.26 -15.68 -2.97
C GLN A 147 -7.56 -16.77 -3.81
N TRP A 148 -6.54 -17.39 -3.25
CA TRP A 148 -5.70 -18.34 -3.96
C TRP A 148 -5.43 -19.59 -3.10
N PRO A 149 -5.27 -20.77 -3.70
CA PRO A 149 -5.02 -22.02 -2.98
C PRO A 149 -3.57 -22.12 -2.47
N ILE A 150 -3.17 -21.15 -1.64
CA ILE A 150 -1.83 -21.07 -1.03
C ILE A 150 -1.84 -21.72 0.35
N ASP A 151 -0.78 -22.46 0.65
CA ASP A 151 -0.40 -22.85 2.00
C ASP A 151 0.65 -21.85 2.52
N LYS A 152 0.23 -21.03 3.50
CA LYS A 152 1.08 -19.98 4.07
C LYS A 152 2.18 -20.53 4.98
N ASP A 153 2.08 -21.77 5.45
CA ASP A 153 3.10 -22.39 6.31
C ASP A 153 4.24 -22.98 5.46
N THR A 154 3.90 -23.58 4.33
CA THR A 154 4.90 -24.15 3.40
C THR A 154 5.40 -23.17 2.35
N TRP A 155 4.73 -22.04 2.17
CA TRP A 155 5.01 -21.03 1.12
C TRP A 155 4.94 -21.63 -0.29
N GLN A 156 3.96 -22.50 -0.51
CA GLN A 156 3.71 -23.18 -1.78
C GLN A 156 2.20 -23.22 -2.09
N TRP A 157 1.88 -23.68 -3.30
CA TRP A 157 0.51 -24.10 -3.58
C TRP A 157 0.11 -25.19 -2.59
N SER A 158 -1.12 -25.13 -2.07
CA SER A 158 -1.63 -26.13 -1.14
C SER A 158 -1.61 -27.54 -1.78
N GLU A 159 -1.25 -28.56 -1.02
CA GLU A 159 -1.39 -29.96 -1.41
C GLU A 159 -2.77 -30.52 -1.05
N ASN A 160 -3.60 -29.76 -0.33
CA ASN A 160 -4.93 -30.18 0.06
C ASN A 160 -5.95 -29.94 -1.08
N PRO A 161 -6.54 -31.00 -1.68
CA PRO A 161 -7.51 -30.86 -2.76
C PRO A 161 -8.73 -30.00 -2.40
N ALA A 162 -9.18 -30.04 -1.14
CA ALA A 162 -10.33 -29.26 -0.69
C ALA A 162 -10.08 -27.73 -0.78
N VAL A 163 -8.81 -27.29 -0.65
CA VAL A 163 -8.43 -25.88 -0.83
C VAL A 163 -8.55 -25.50 -2.31
N PHE A 164 -8.12 -26.37 -3.24
CA PHE A 164 -8.30 -26.14 -4.67
C PHE A 164 -9.77 -26.12 -5.08
N GLU A 165 -10.58 -27.02 -4.54
CA GLU A 165 -12.05 -27.03 -4.77
C GLU A 165 -12.70 -25.73 -4.29
N GLN A 166 -12.26 -25.17 -3.16
CA GLN A 166 -12.77 -23.91 -2.64
C GLN A 166 -12.56 -22.74 -3.61
N PHE A 167 -11.42 -22.68 -4.29
CA PHE A 167 -11.09 -21.60 -5.23
C PHE A 167 -11.41 -21.93 -6.68
N ASN A 168 -11.63 -23.19 -6.99
CA ASN A 168 -11.98 -23.74 -8.32
C ASN A 168 -11.02 -23.31 -9.44
N ILE A 169 -9.72 -23.22 -9.14
CA ILE A 169 -8.66 -22.90 -10.12
C ILE A 169 -7.85 -24.18 -10.36
N PRO A 170 -7.89 -24.77 -11.58
CA PRO A 170 -7.06 -25.95 -11.90
C PRO A 170 -5.58 -25.68 -11.70
N ARG A 171 -4.86 -26.64 -11.11
CA ARG A 171 -3.42 -26.48 -10.79
C ARG A 171 -2.56 -26.17 -12.03
N GLU A 172 -2.91 -26.75 -13.15
CA GLU A 172 -2.22 -26.56 -14.43
C GLU A 172 -2.40 -25.18 -15.05
N MET A 173 -3.34 -24.39 -14.56
CA MET A 173 -3.54 -23.00 -14.97
C MET A 173 -2.71 -22.01 -14.12
N LEU A 174 -2.09 -22.47 -13.06
CA LEU A 174 -1.35 -21.62 -12.11
C LEU A 174 0.14 -21.58 -12.45
N PHE A 175 0.75 -20.43 -12.20
CA PHE A 175 2.18 -20.20 -12.38
C PHE A 175 3.04 -20.97 -11.38
N ASN A 176 4.33 -21.10 -11.68
CA ASN A 176 5.31 -21.61 -10.73
C ASN A 176 5.56 -20.57 -9.63
N LEU A 177 5.64 -21.03 -8.38
CA LEU A 177 5.90 -20.16 -7.25
C LEU A 177 7.39 -20.11 -6.92
N GLN A 178 7.84 -18.91 -6.58
CA GLN A 178 9.16 -18.62 -6.07
C GLN A 178 9.07 -17.86 -4.74
N LEU A 179 10.14 -17.86 -3.98
CA LEU A 179 10.24 -17.03 -2.78
C LEU A 179 10.56 -15.57 -3.15
N PRO A 180 10.21 -14.58 -2.32
CA PRO A 180 10.68 -13.20 -2.49
C PRO A 180 12.20 -13.11 -2.67
N ALA A 181 12.67 -12.14 -3.45
CA ALA A 181 14.06 -11.95 -3.85
C ALA A 181 14.66 -13.12 -4.66
N SER A 182 13.82 -13.89 -5.37
CA SER A 182 14.28 -14.86 -6.37
C SER A 182 14.26 -14.23 -7.76
N ILE A 183 15.19 -14.65 -8.64
CA ILE A 183 15.18 -14.24 -10.05
C ILE A 183 14.04 -15.00 -10.76
N ALA A 184 13.05 -14.25 -11.21
CA ALA A 184 11.88 -14.80 -11.90
C ALA A 184 12.12 -15.02 -13.42
N GLY A 185 13.14 -14.40 -13.96
CA GLY A 185 13.56 -14.47 -15.36
C GLY A 185 14.48 -13.31 -15.71
N TYR A 186 14.67 -13.08 -17.00
CA TYR A 186 15.54 -12.03 -17.52
C TYR A 186 14.82 -11.22 -18.59
N ILE A 187 15.08 -9.92 -18.67
CA ILE A 187 14.47 -9.03 -19.67
C ILE A 187 14.76 -9.54 -21.07
N THR A 188 13.68 -9.82 -21.82
CA THR A 188 13.77 -10.25 -23.21
C THR A 188 14.08 -9.11 -24.17
N GLU A 189 14.48 -9.42 -25.42
CA GLU A 189 14.67 -8.39 -26.46
C GLU A 189 13.37 -7.63 -26.77
N GLU A 190 12.23 -8.31 -26.70
CA GLU A 190 10.91 -7.72 -26.93
C GLU A 190 10.56 -6.74 -25.83
N ALA A 191 10.64 -7.17 -24.58
CA ALA A 191 10.40 -6.31 -23.42
C ALA A 191 11.36 -5.10 -23.39
N ALA A 192 12.63 -5.30 -23.75
CA ALA A 192 13.60 -4.21 -23.85
C ALA A 192 13.24 -3.17 -24.92
N ARG A 193 12.73 -3.60 -26.08
CA ARG A 193 12.24 -2.67 -27.12
C ARG A 193 11.04 -1.86 -26.65
N GLU A 194 10.13 -2.49 -25.92
CA GLU A 194 8.93 -1.81 -25.40
C GLU A 194 9.26 -0.84 -24.27
N THR A 195 10.04 -1.28 -23.28
CA THR A 195 10.28 -0.53 -22.03
C THR A 195 11.51 0.39 -22.07
N GLY A 196 12.50 0.07 -22.91
CA GLY A 196 13.82 0.68 -22.91
C GLY A 196 14.76 0.12 -21.83
N PHE A 197 14.36 -0.90 -21.08
CA PHE A 197 15.23 -1.59 -20.12
C PHE A 197 16.37 -2.33 -20.81
N PRO A 198 17.52 -2.53 -20.14
CA PRO A 198 18.60 -3.34 -20.71
C PRO A 198 18.18 -4.81 -20.89
N VAL A 199 18.51 -5.39 -22.03
CA VAL A 199 18.30 -6.83 -22.29
C VAL A 199 19.11 -7.66 -21.30
N GLY A 200 18.52 -8.76 -20.81
CA GLY A 200 19.21 -9.76 -20.02
C GLY A 200 19.48 -9.38 -18.56
N ILE A 201 18.99 -8.23 -18.06
CA ILE A 201 19.04 -7.98 -16.63
C ILE A 201 18.01 -8.86 -15.91
N PRO A 202 18.32 -9.36 -14.69
CA PRO A 202 17.36 -10.17 -13.93
C PRO A 202 16.14 -9.36 -13.50
N VAL A 203 14.96 -9.96 -13.67
CA VAL A 203 13.70 -9.55 -13.07
C VAL A 203 13.51 -10.35 -11.81
N VAL A 204 13.35 -9.64 -10.69
CA VAL A 204 13.31 -10.23 -9.35
C VAL A 204 11.89 -10.13 -8.80
N GLY A 205 11.36 -11.29 -8.40
CA GLY A 205 10.09 -11.38 -7.71
C GLY A 205 10.18 -10.77 -6.30
N THR A 206 9.13 -10.07 -5.90
CA THR A 206 9.06 -9.41 -4.60
C THR A 206 7.93 -10.02 -3.75
N ALA A 207 7.03 -9.22 -3.21
CA ALA A 207 5.82 -9.63 -2.52
C ALA A 207 4.67 -8.72 -2.92
N ASN A 208 3.52 -8.87 -2.28
CA ASN A 208 2.42 -7.92 -2.45
C ASN A 208 2.83 -6.50 -2.04
N ASP A 209 2.12 -5.50 -2.58
CA ASP A 209 2.44 -4.08 -2.43
C ASP A 209 2.66 -3.63 -0.98
N LYS A 210 1.86 -4.13 -0.02
CA LYS A 210 2.00 -3.78 1.40
C LYS A 210 3.24 -4.39 2.05
N ALA A 211 3.58 -5.63 1.70
CA ALA A 211 4.79 -6.26 2.21
C ALA A 211 6.05 -5.62 1.62
N VAL A 212 6.01 -5.22 0.34
CA VAL A 212 7.11 -4.51 -0.32
C VAL A 212 7.25 -3.07 0.22
N GLU A 213 6.12 -2.37 0.46
CA GLU A 213 6.12 -1.07 1.14
C GLU A 213 6.76 -1.18 2.53
N ALA A 214 6.38 -2.20 3.31
CA ALA A 214 6.95 -2.43 4.64
C ALA A 214 8.47 -2.65 4.60
N LEU A 215 8.97 -3.44 3.63
CA LEU A 215 10.39 -3.66 3.43
C LEU A 215 11.12 -2.36 3.08
N GLY A 216 10.59 -1.60 2.12
CA GLY A 216 11.18 -0.33 1.67
C GLY A 216 11.07 0.79 2.70
N ALA A 217 10.12 0.70 3.63
CA ALA A 217 10.05 1.57 4.80
C ALA A 217 11.05 1.16 5.89
N GLY A 218 11.70 0.00 5.76
CA GLY A 218 12.67 -0.52 6.75
C GLY A 218 12.02 -1.24 7.92
N LEU A 219 10.76 -1.68 7.79
CA LEU A 219 10.11 -2.47 8.82
C LEU A 219 10.74 -3.86 8.90
N ILE A 220 11.28 -4.18 10.05
CA ILE A 220 11.84 -5.50 10.40
C ILE A 220 11.11 -6.05 11.62
N PRO A 221 11.20 -7.38 11.92
CA PRO A 221 10.65 -7.92 13.16
C PRO A 221 11.18 -7.19 14.39
N GLY A 222 10.25 -6.73 15.24
CA GLY A 222 10.57 -5.97 16.44
C GLY A 222 9.45 -5.05 16.89
N PRO A 223 9.73 -4.13 17.84
CA PRO A 223 8.71 -3.28 18.46
C PRO A 223 8.36 -2.03 17.64
N THR A 224 8.53 -2.07 16.32
CA THR A 224 8.21 -0.96 15.42
C THR A 224 6.89 -1.23 14.71
N VAL A 225 6.03 -0.21 14.65
CA VAL A 225 4.80 -0.21 13.85
C VAL A 225 5.01 0.69 12.62
N LEU A 226 4.65 0.20 11.45
CA LEU A 226 4.53 1.01 10.24
C LEU A 226 3.08 1.43 10.06
N VAL A 227 2.83 2.72 9.90
CA VAL A 227 1.53 3.27 9.48
C VAL A 227 1.64 3.76 8.04
N SER A 228 0.85 3.17 7.14
CA SER A 228 0.81 3.52 5.72
C SER A 228 -0.34 4.47 5.45
N LEU A 229 -0.03 5.73 5.09
CA LEU A 229 -0.97 6.81 4.80
C LEU A 229 -1.23 6.92 3.29
N GLY A 230 -1.95 5.95 2.76
CA GLY A 230 -2.37 5.90 1.35
C GLY A 230 -3.88 6.06 1.15
N THR A 231 -4.38 5.65 -0.01
CA THR A 231 -5.82 5.58 -0.30
C THR A 231 -6.53 4.72 0.75
N TYR A 232 -5.98 3.56 1.05
CA TYR A 232 -6.29 2.74 2.22
C TYR A 232 -5.22 2.98 3.28
N ILE A 233 -5.63 3.37 4.48
CA ILE A 233 -4.72 3.59 5.62
C ILE A 233 -4.75 2.34 6.50
N THR A 234 -3.58 1.79 6.81
CA THR A 234 -3.44 0.62 7.69
C THR A 234 -2.17 0.71 8.52
N SER A 235 -2.09 -0.07 9.58
CA SER A 235 -0.85 -0.26 10.33
C SER A 235 -0.35 -1.69 10.20
N MET A 236 0.96 -1.85 10.23
CA MET A 236 1.63 -3.13 9.99
C MET A 236 2.72 -3.37 11.00
N VAL A 237 2.87 -4.61 11.40
CA VAL A 237 3.99 -5.11 12.20
C VAL A 237 4.52 -6.40 11.59
N HIS A 238 5.79 -6.68 11.79
CA HIS A 238 6.46 -7.83 11.21
C HIS A 238 6.60 -8.97 12.23
N GLY A 239 6.46 -10.22 11.79
CA GLY A 239 6.56 -11.38 12.66
C GLY A 239 7.03 -12.66 11.98
N HIS A 240 7.13 -13.74 12.76
CA HIS A 240 7.73 -15.01 12.33
C HIS A 240 6.74 -16.19 12.26
N LYS A 241 5.45 -15.95 12.52
CA LYS A 241 4.45 -17.03 12.58
C LYS A 241 3.26 -16.74 11.68
N ASN A 242 2.74 -17.78 11.05
CA ASN A 242 1.39 -17.72 10.50
C ASN A 242 0.39 -17.74 11.65
N MET A 243 -0.30 -16.61 11.87
CA MET A 243 -1.29 -16.48 12.95
C MET A 243 -2.68 -16.98 12.53
N GLY A 244 -2.84 -17.40 11.26
CA GLY A 244 -4.12 -17.83 10.74
C GLY A 244 -5.14 -16.69 10.66
N PHE A 245 -6.39 -17.01 11.01
CA PHE A 245 -7.49 -16.04 11.03
C PHE A 245 -7.46 -15.20 12.32
N SER A 246 -7.66 -13.91 12.19
CA SER A 246 -7.86 -12.97 13.29
C SER A 246 -8.94 -11.94 12.88
N ASP A 247 -9.70 -11.46 13.85
CA ASP A 247 -10.67 -10.37 13.68
C ASP A 247 -10.01 -8.99 13.71
N THR A 248 -8.76 -8.89 14.18
CA THR A 248 -8.05 -7.61 14.40
C THR A 248 -7.00 -7.33 13.33
N PHE A 249 -6.50 -8.35 12.62
CA PHE A 249 -5.49 -8.19 11.57
C PHE A 249 -5.53 -9.32 10.53
N PHE A 250 -4.88 -9.07 9.40
CA PHE A 250 -4.62 -10.06 8.36
C PHE A 250 -3.18 -10.53 8.44
N THR A 251 -2.96 -11.86 8.38
CA THR A 251 -1.63 -12.43 8.22
C THR A 251 -1.29 -12.51 6.74
N ASN A 252 -0.36 -11.67 6.28
CA ASN A 252 0.20 -11.70 4.92
C ASN A 252 1.56 -12.38 4.92
N LEU A 253 1.97 -12.95 3.77
CA LEU A 253 3.35 -13.36 3.54
C LEU A 253 4.23 -12.12 3.39
N GLY A 254 5.37 -12.07 4.08
CA GLY A 254 6.29 -10.94 4.04
C GLY A 254 7.17 -10.90 2.79
N SER A 255 7.86 -9.80 2.57
CA SER A 255 8.91 -9.69 1.54
C SER A 255 10.22 -10.42 1.92
N VAL A 256 10.33 -10.83 3.17
CA VAL A 256 11.44 -11.68 3.64
C VAL A 256 10.91 -13.11 3.70
N PRO A 257 11.54 -14.08 3.01
CA PRO A 257 11.10 -15.47 3.03
C PRO A 257 10.90 -16.02 4.44
N ASN A 258 9.81 -16.76 4.66
CA ASN A 258 9.42 -17.37 5.94
C ASN A 258 9.15 -16.35 7.06
N GLN A 259 8.83 -15.10 6.71
CA GLN A 259 8.38 -14.09 7.65
C GLN A 259 7.01 -13.55 7.21
N TYR A 260 6.25 -13.03 8.17
CA TYR A 260 4.87 -12.60 7.95
C TYR A 260 4.71 -11.12 8.27
N LEU A 261 3.79 -10.50 7.57
CA LEU A 261 3.36 -9.13 7.83
C LEU A 261 1.94 -9.19 8.38
N TYR A 262 1.76 -8.70 9.61
CA TYR A 262 0.42 -8.54 10.20
C TYR A 262 -0.09 -7.15 9.89
N GLU A 263 -1.22 -7.08 9.23
CA GLU A 263 -1.85 -5.85 8.76
C GLU A 263 -3.16 -5.63 9.50
N SER A 264 -3.27 -4.56 10.26
CA SER A 264 -4.48 -4.22 11.01
C SER A 264 -5.66 -3.91 10.09
N GLY A 265 -6.86 -3.91 10.64
CA GLY A 265 -7.98 -3.22 10.03
C GLY A 265 -7.62 -1.76 9.74
N GLY A 266 -8.24 -1.16 8.73
CA GLY A 266 -7.84 0.16 8.28
C GLY A 266 -8.99 1.08 7.87
N ILE A 267 -8.63 2.28 7.46
CA ILE A 267 -9.55 3.29 6.94
C ILE A 267 -9.65 3.12 5.42
N ARG A 268 -10.78 2.69 4.91
CA ARG A 268 -10.98 2.33 3.49
C ARG A 268 -10.95 3.52 2.52
N ARG A 269 -11.36 4.71 2.97
CA ARG A 269 -11.20 6.00 2.29
C ARG A 269 -10.33 6.91 3.14
N GLY A 270 -9.04 6.57 3.24
CA GLY A 270 -8.08 7.24 4.10
C GLY A 270 -7.76 8.66 3.64
N MET A 271 -6.68 8.83 2.90
CA MET A 271 -6.24 10.16 2.41
C MET A 271 -7.25 10.81 1.43
N TRP A 272 -8.19 10.04 0.88
CA TRP A 272 -9.32 10.59 0.13
C TRP A 272 -10.12 11.63 0.92
N THR A 273 -10.25 11.45 2.24
CA THR A 273 -11.00 12.40 3.08
C THR A 273 -10.39 13.81 3.07
N ILE A 274 -9.08 13.90 2.91
CA ILE A 274 -8.38 15.18 2.75
C ILE A 274 -8.71 15.81 1.38
N SER A 275 -8.69 15.01 0.30
CA SER A 275 -9.06 15.48 -1.04
C SER A 275 -10.51 15.93 -1.08
N TRP A 276 -11.42 15.14 -0.51
CA TRP A 276 -12.83 15.50 -0.35
C TRP A 276 -13.01 16.82 0.41
N PHE A 277 -12.27 17.02 1.50
CA PHE A 277 -12.39 18.26 2.27
C PHE A 277 -11.88 19.48 1.48
N LYS A 278 -10.82 19.32 0.68
CA LYS A 278 -10.35 20.39 -0.23
C LYS A 278 -11.39 20.76 -1.27
N GLU A 279 -12.03 19.75 -1.88
CA GLU A 279 -13.14 19.97 -2.84
C GLU A 279 -14.31 20.71 -2.19
N LEU A 280 -14.64 20.35 -0.93
CA LEU A 280 -15.71 21.00 -0.16
C LEU A 280 -15.40 22.47 0.14
N LEU A 281 -14.14 22.83 0.33
CA LEU A 281 -13.70 24.24 0.53
C LEU A 281 -13.73 25.06 -0.77
N GLY A 282 -13.72 24.41 -1.93
CA GLY A 282 -13.78 25.05 -3.23
C GLY A 282 -12.56 25.93 -3.55
N ASP A 283 -12.75 26.83 -4.52
CA ASP A 283 -11.67 27.64 -5.08
C ASP A 283 -11.08 28.66 -4.09
N GLU A 284 -11.79 29.02 -3.04
CA GLU A 284 -11.31 30.00 -2.06
C GLU A 284 -10.03 29.54 -1.37
N ALA A 285 -10.00 28.26 -0.91
CA ALA A 285 -8.82 27.68 -0.27
C ALA A 285 -7.66 27.53 -1.25
N VAL A 286 -7.95 27.14 -2.50
CA VAL A 286 -6.95 27.00 -3.59
C VAL A 286 -6.32 28.37 -3.90
N ASN A 287 -7.16 29.40 -4.10
CA ASN A 287 -6.70 30.75 -4.42
C ASN A 287 -5.89 31.38 -3.28
N LYS A 288 -6.30 31.12 -2.02
CA LYS A 288 -5.59 31.62 -0.85
C LYS A 288 -4.23 30.97 -0.69
N ALA A 289 -4.14 29.64 -0.88
CA ALA A 289 -2.87 28.91 -0.91
C ALA A 289 -1.95 29.44 -2.02
N ALA A 290 -2.47 29.57 -3.24
CA ALA A 290 -1.71 30.08 -4.38
C ALA A 290 -1.18 31.51 -4.15
N SER A 291 -1.97 32.39 -3.52
CA SER A 291 -1.54 33.76 -3.17
C SER A 291 -0.37 33.80 -2.18
N MET A 292 -0.17 32.71 -1.41
CA MET A 292 0.92 32.54 -0.47
C MET A 292 2.09 31.69 -1.04
N GLY A 293 1.99 31.25 -2.30
CA GLY A 293 2.98 30.38 -2.94
C GLY A 293 3.02 28.97 -2.34
N LEU A 294 1.90 28.50 -1.77
CA LEU A 294 1.76 27.21 -1.10
C LEU A 294 0.87 26.25 -1.91
N SER A 295 1.05 24.95 -1.70
CA SER A 295 0.02 23.98 -2.04
C SER A 295 -1.20 24.16 -1.13
N THR A 296 -2.37 23.67 -1.57
CA THR A 296 -3.58 23.73 -0.73
C THR A 296 -3.39 22.92 0.56
N GLU A 297 -2.68 21.80 0.50
CA GLU A 297 -2.35 20.98 1.66
C GLU A 297 -1.44 21.71 2.65
N ASP A 298 -0.39 22.39 2.16
CA ASP A 298 0.53 23.14 3.02
C ASP A 298 -0.19 24.31 3.70
N TYR A 299 -1.06 25.00 2.96
CA TYR A 299 -1.90 26.04 3.53
C TYR A 299 -2.81 25.50 4.63
N LEU A 300 -3.50 24.38 4.40
CA LEU A 300 -4.38 23.73 5.40
C LEU A 300 -3.58 23.24 6.61
N ASN A 301 -2.41 22.65 6.41
CA ASN A 301 -1.51 22.25 7.48
C ASN A 301 -1.09 23.46 8.34
N ASN A 302 -0.77 24.59 7.71
CA ASN A 302 -0.35 25.80 8.42
C ASN A 302 -1.47 26.34 9.30
N ILE A 303 -2.69 26.54 8.76
CA ILE A 303 -3.80 27.08 9.56
C ILE A 303 -4.26 26.09 10.65
N ALA A 304 -4.19 24.78 10.40
CA ALA A 304 -4.54 23.75 11.37
C ALA A 304 -3.47 23.61 12.48
N SER A 305 -2.23 23.98 12.22
CA SER A 305 -1.17 23.96 13.24
C SER A 305 -1.41 25.00 14.36
N GLU A 306 -2.14 26.08 14.07
CA GLU A 306 -2.52 27.10 15.03
C GLU A 306 -3.71 26.68 15.93
N VAL A 307 -4.46 25.66 15.55
CA VAL A 307 -5.53 25.09 16.37
C VAL A 307 -4.94 24.21 17.46
N ALA A 308 -5.47 24.27 18.67
CA ALA A 308 -5.00 23.44 19.77
C ALA A 308 -5.23 21.94 19.50
N ALA A 309 -4.43 21.07 20.13
CA ALA A 309 -4.64 19.63 20.09
C ALA A 309 -6.04 19.28 20.62
N GLY A 310 -6.71 18.33 19.94
CA GLY A 310 -8.10 17.96 20.23
C GLY A 310 -9.13 18.84 19.52
N SER A 311 -8.71 19.75 18.62
CA SER A 311 -9.58 20.58 17.74
C SER A 311 -10.72 21.26 18.49
N ASP A 312 -10.46 21.73 19.72
CA ASP A 312 -11.44 22.34 20.64
C ASP A 312 -12.69 21.46 20.89
N GLY A 313 -12.53 20.14 20.82
CA GLY A 313 -13.60 19.15 21.02
C GLY A 313 -14.30 18.68 19.74
N LEU A 314 -13.91 19.18 18.58
CA LEU A 314 -14.41 18.68 17.30
C LEU A 314 -13.71 17.36 16.93
N MET A 315 -14.48 16.33 16.64
CA MET A 315 -13.99 14.98 16.34
C MET A 315 -14.55 14.45 15.01
N THR A 316 -13.70 13.78 14.21
CA THR A 316 -14.08 13.14 12.96
C THR A 316 -13.89 11.63 13.05
N VAL A 317 -14.94 10.83 12.73
CA VAL A 317 -14.91 9.37 12.60
C VAL A 317 -14.87 8.99 11.13
N HIS A 318 -13.90 8.13 10.73
CA HIS A 318 -13.54 7.86 9.35
C HIS A 318 -14.29 6.69 8.68
N ASP A 319 -15.59 6.55 8.89
CA ASP A 319 -16.43 5.56 8.21
C ASP A 319 -17.04 6.08 6.89
N PHE A 320 -16.32 6.95 6.14
CA PHE A 320 -16.78 7.50 4.83
C PHE A 320 -16.93 6.41 3.74
N LEU A 321 -16.32 5.25 3.91
CA LEU A 321 -16.59 4.02 3.19
C LEU A 321 -16.63 2.89 4.22
N ALA A 322 -17.82 2.52 4.64
CA ALA A 322 -18.04 1.50 5.65
C ALA A 322 -17.46 0.13 5.25
N ARG A 323 -17.14 -0.67 6.26
CA ARG A 323 -16.80 -2.09 6.09
C ARG A 323 -18.00 -2.84 5.54
N PRO A 324 -17.81 -3.91 4.73
CA PRO A 324 -18.91 -4.69 4.17
C PRO A 324 -19.82 -5.35 5.22
N ASP A 325 -19.25 -5.70 6.37
CA ASP A 325 -19.97 -6.27 7.52
C ASP A 325 -20.75 -5.24 8.35
N LEU A 326 -20.46 -3.94 8.18
CA LEU A 326 -21.08 -2.82 8.87
C LEU A 326 -21.56 -1.73 7.88
N PRO A 327 -22.36 -2.09 6.85
CA PRO A 327 -22.63 -1.22 5.70
C PRO A 327 -23.42 0.05 6.06
N TYR A 328 -24.07 0.05 7.22
CA TYR A 328 -24.84 1.19 7.72
C TYR A 328 -23.97 2.32 8.29
N ARG A 329 -22.69 2.06 8.60
CA ARG A 329 -21.80 3.09 9.15
C ARG A 329 -21.48 4.15 8.11
N LYS A 330 -21.37 5.39 8.57
CA LYS A 330 -21.05 6.58 7.77
C LYS A 330 -20.02 7.43 8.51
N GLY A 331 -19.29 8.27 7.76
CA GLY A 331 -18.43 9.30 8.37
C GLY A 331 -19.23 10.25 9.26
N ILE A 332 -18.66 10.62 10.41
CA ILE A 332 -19.30 11.48 11.40
C ILE A 332 -18.36 12.61 11.77
N MET A 333 -18.91 13.83 11.87
CA MET A 333 -18.26 14.94 12.54
C MET A 333 -19.14 15.41 13.69
N ILE A 334 -18.59 15.46 14.90
CA ILE A 334 -19.34 15.76 16.13
C ILE A 334 -18.58 16.73 17.00
N GLY A 335 -19.31 17.61 17.71
CA GLY A 335 -18.74 18.56 18.66
C GLY A 335 -18.67 20.00 18.15
N PHE A 336 -19.41 20.34 17.08
CA PHE A 336 -19.45 21.71 16.57
C PHE A 336 -20.03 22.70 17.56
N ASP A 337 -19.38 23.87 17.65
CA ASP A 337 -19.92 25.10 18.25
C ASP A 337 -19.51 26.31 17.38
N GLY A 338 -19.81 27.55 17.84
CA GLY A 338 -19.56 28.76 17.04
C GLY A 338 -18.09 29.13 16.83
N ARG A 339 -17.13 28.40 17.40
CA ARG A 339 -15.68 28.63 17.27
C ARG A 339 -15.05 27.89 16.09
N HIS A 340 -15.69 26.81 15.65
CA HIS A 340 -15.10 25.89 14.69
C HIS A 340 -15.17 26.40 13.25
N GLY A 341 -14.00 26.52 12.60
CA GLY A 341 -13.85 26.83 11.18
C GLY A 341 -13.09 25.70 10.44
N SER A 342 -12.71 25.99 9.18
CA SER A 342 -12.02 25.04 8.28
C SER A 342 -10.75 24.45 8.90
N ALA A 343 -9.98 25.26 9.64
CA ALA A 343 -8.77 24.82 10.33
C ALA A 343 -9.06 23.72 11.38
N HIS A 344 -10.14 23.88 12.16
CA HIS A 344 -10.56 22.88 13.17
C HIS A 344 -11.04 21.60 12.51
N ILE A 345 -11.83 21.73 11.42
CA ILE A 345 -12.32 20.56 10.66
C ILE A 345 -11.14 19.78 10.09
N TYR A 346 -10.20 20.47 9.42
CA TYR A 346 -9.04 19.80 8.85
C TYR A 346 -8.20 19.09 9.92
N ARG A 347 -7.93 19.77 11.05
CA ARG A 347 -7.21 19.16 12.17
C ARG A 347 -7.96 17.96 12.74
N SER A 348 -9.28 18.05 12.94
CA SER A 348 -10.09 16.92 13.44
C SER A 348 -10.08 15.71 12.50
N ILE A 349 -9.96 15.93 11.18
CA ILE A 349 -9.76 14.87 10.18
C ILE A 349 -8.42 14.17 10.44
N LEU A 350 -7.31 14.90 10.58
CA LEU A 350 -5.99 14.33 10.85
C LEU A 350 -5.95 13.58 12.18
N GLU A 351 -6.51 14.17 13.25
CA GLU A 351 -6.60 13.58 14.58
C GLU A 351 -7.46 12.31 14.57
N GLY A 352 -8.59 12.34 13.86
CA GLY A 352 -9.47 11.19 13.70
C GLY A 352 -8.80 10.03 12.98
N VAL A 353 -7.99 10.29 11.93
CA VAL A 353 -7.18 9.24 11.28
C VAL A 353 -6.22 8.61 12.30
N ALA A 354 -5.47 9.42 13.04
CA ALA A 354 -4.49 8.92 14.00
C ALA A 354 -5.15 8.13 15.13
N LEU A 355 -6.27 8.60 15.68
CA LEU A 355 -7.03 7.92 16.75
C LEU A 355 -7.62 6.59 16.26
N THR A 356 -8.22 6.58 15.08
CA THR A 356 -8.74 5.34 14.47
C THR A 356 -7.62 4.31 14.29
N MET A 357 -6.51 4.73 13.72
CA MET A 357 -5.37 3.83 13.49
C MET A 357 -4.74 3.37 14.79
N LYS A 358 -4.64 4.23 15.80
CA LYS A 358 -4.19 3.84 17.15
C LYS A 358 -5.05 2.71 17.71
N ASN A 359 -6.37 2.80 17.61
CA ASN A 359 -7.29 1.78 18.11
C ASN A 359 -7.13 0.44 17.36
N HIS A 360 -6.98 0.47 16.02
CA HIS A 360 -6.71 -0.73 15.23
C HIS A 360 -5.34 -1.34 15.55
N THR A 361 -4.32 -0.49 15.69
CA THR A 361 -2.96 -0.93 16.07
C THR A 361 -2.94 -1.57 17.45
N ASP A 362 -3.61 -0.95 18.44
CA ASP A 362 -3.66 -1.48 19.81
C ASP A 362 -4.31 -2.87 19.85
N ALA A 363 -5.45 -3.05 19.15
CA ALA A 363 -6.14 -4.33 19.10
C ALA A 363 -5.23 -5.43 18.47
N MET A 364 -4.56 -5.13 17.37
CA MET A 364 -3.60 -6.05 16.74
C MET A 364 -2.42 -6.36 17.66
N CYS A 365 -1.82 -5.34 18.26
CA CYS A 365 -0.64 -5.51 19.12
C CYS A 365 -0.97 -6.23 20.43
N GLU A 366 -2.16 -6.05 20.99
CA GLU A 366 -2.65 -6.77 22.17
C GLU A 366 -2.75 -8.27 21.85
N GLU A 367 -3.39 -8.65 20.73
CA GLU A 367 -3.49 -10.06 20.30
C GLU A 367 -2.13 -10.67 20.01
N LEU A 368 -1.22 -9.93 19.42
CA LEU A 368 0.16 -10.37 19.13
C LEU A 368 1.07 -10.34 20.36
N SER A 369 0.61 -9.84 21.51
CA SER A 369 1.42 -9.61 22.71
C SER A 369 2.67 -8.75 22.40
N LEU A 370 2.54 -7.80 21.48
CA LEU A 370 3.58 -6.86 21.04
C LEU A 370 3.40 -5.51 21.73
N LYS A 371 4.48 -4.98 22.31
CA LYS A 371 4.49 -3.61 22.83
C LYS A 371 5.28 -2.72 21.87
N PRO A 372 4.62 -1.83 21.11
CA PRO A 372 5.32 -0.90 20.22
C PRO A 372 6.21 0.09 20.99
N GLU A 373 7.37 0.42 20.40
CA GLU A 373 8.32 1.40 20.95
C GLU A 373 8.56 2.56 19.99
N SER A 374 8.25 2.39 18.70
CA SER A 374 8.42 3.42 17.68
C SER A 374 7.45 3.26 16.53
N LEU A 375 7.25 4.36 15.78
CA LEU A 375 6.47 4.38 14.55
C LEU A 375 7.36 4.72 13.35
N ILE A 376 7.07 4.06 12.24
CA ILE A 376 7.40 4.55 10.90
C ILE A 376 6.10 5.01 10.28
N VAL A 377 6.05 6.22 9.72
CA VAL A 377 4.87 6.72 9.00
C VAL A 377 5.26 6.93 7.54
N SER A 378 4.60 6.20 6.63
CA SER A 378 4.84 6.17 5.19
C SER A 378 3.65 6.73 4.41
N GLY A 379 3.86 7.00 3.13
CA GLY A 379 2.82 7.50 2.23
C GLY A 379 2.71 9.03 2.22
N GLY A 380 1.83 9.55 1.33
CA GLY A 380 1.71 10.99 1.08
C GLY A 380 1.42 11.84 2.31
N GLY A 381 0.64 11.31 3.26
CA GLY A 381 0.30 12.00 4.51
C GLY A 381 1.51 12.28 5.41
N SER A 382 2.57 11.48 5.34
CA SER A 382 3.78 11.68 6.15
C SER A 382 4.57 12.94 5.77
N ASN A 383 4.28 13.58 4.64
CA ASN A 383 4.87 14.85 4.27
C ASN A 383 4.45 16.01 5.20
N SER A 384 3.28 15.92 5.84
CA SER A 384 2.80 16.91 6.79
C SER A 384 3.48 16.77 8.15
N GLU A 385 4.24 17.79 8.59
CA GLU A 385 4.82 17.81 9.95
C GLU A 385 3.75 17.81 11.02
N LEU A 386 2.65 18.52 10.81
CA LEU A 386 1.52 18.52 11.73
C LEU A 386 1.00 17.09 11.94
N PHE A 387 0.81 16.34 10.86
CA PHE A 387 0.32 14.97 10.92
C PHE A 387 1.31 14.05 11.63
N MET A 388 2.61 14.17 11.36
CA MET A 388 3.65 13.43 12.06
C MET A 388 3.63 13.70 13.57
N ARG A 389 3.49 14.96 14.01
CA ARG A 389 3.38 15.34 15.41
C ARG A 389 2.10 14.79 16.06
N ILE A 390 0.98 14.77 15.32
CA ILE A 390 -0.27 14.15 15.77
C ILE A 390 -0.07 12.64 16.00
N PHE A 391 0.51 11.92 15.05
CA PHE A 391 0.81 10.48 15.21
C PHE A 391 1.71 10.22 16.42
N ALA A 392 2.81 10.95 16.55
CA ALA A 392 3.70 10.79 17.70
C ALA A 392 2.95 10.98 19.03
N ALA A 393 2.14 12.03 19.14
CA ALA A 393 1.41 12.34 20.37
C ALA A 393 0.25 11.34 20.64
N VAL A 394 -0.53 10.95 19.62
CA VAL A 394 -1.63 9.99 19.75
C VAL A 394 -1.13 8.61 20.16
N TYR A 395 0.00 8.17 19.59
CA TYR A 395 0.59 6.88 19.96
C TYR A 395 1.43 6.96 21.24
N GLY A 396 1.90 8.14 21.61
CA GLY A 396 2.84 8.33 22.72
C GLY A 396 4.22 7.75 22.43
N LEU A 397 4.60 7.68 21.15
CA LEU A 397 5.81 7.05 20.64
C LEU A 397 6.55 7.97 19.66
N PRO A 398 7.88 7.89 19.55
CA PRO A 398 8.61 8.55 18.49
C PRO A 398 8.08 8.09 17.11
N ALA A 399 7.84 9.03 16.20
CA ALA A 399 7.36 8.78 14.86
C ALA A 399 8.39 9.26 13.84
N CYS A 400 8.93 8.38 13.02
CA CYS A 400 9.86 8.72 11.96
C CYS A 400 9.24 8.58 10.57
N ARG A 401 9.81 9.29 9.58
CA ARG A 401 9.54 9.13 8.16
C ARG A 401 10.83 9.03 7.38
N ASN A 402 10.78 8.34 6.26
CA ASN A 402 11.94 8.11 5.42
C ASN A 402 12.14 9.22 4.39
N GLU A 403 13.37 9.33 3.84
CA GLU A 403 13.67 10.23 2.72
C GLU A 403 12.88 9.83 1.47
N VAL A 404 12.79 8.54 1.18
CA VAL A 404 12.04 7.99 0.05
C VAL A 404 10.60 7.71 0.48
N ASN A 405 9.67 8.53 -0.01
CA ASN A 405 8.25 8.41 0.31
C ASN A 405 7.51 7.32 -0.51
N GLY A 406 8.09 6.85 -1.61
CA GLY A 406 7.59 5.73 -2.43
C GLY A 406 8.21 4.41 -2.00
N ALA A 407 7.95 3.95 -0.79
CA ALA A 407 8.63 2.83 -0.16
C ALA A 407 8.51 1.50 -0.97
N ALA A 408 7.41 1.27 -1.70
CA ALA A 408 7.26 0.05 -2.50
C ALA A 408 8.33 -0.09 -3.60
N GLY A 409 8.66 1.00 -4.31
CA GLY A 409 9.75 0.98 -5.29
C GLY A 409 11.11 0.68 -4.67
N LEU A 410 11.39 1.25 -3.47
CA LEU A 410 12.63 0.98 -2.75
C LEU A 410 12.66 -0.47 -2.22
N GLY A 411 11.55 -0.99 -1.70
CA GLY A 411 11.45 -2.39 -1.27
C GLY A 411 11.67 -3.38 -2.42
N ALA A 412 11.15 -3.06 -3.61
CA ALA A 412 11.41 -3.83 -4.81
C ALA A 412 12.91 -3.80 -5.20
N ALA A 413 13.55 -2.63 -5.13
CA ALA A 413 14.98 -2.50 -5.37
C ALA A 413 15.84 -3.25 -4.33
N ILE A 414 15.41 -3.30 -3.06
CA ILE A 414 16.06 -4.10 -2.01
C ILE A 414 16.03 -5.59 -2.37
N CYS A 415 14.88 -6.13 -2.79
CA CYS A 415 14.78 -7.52 -3.24
C CYS A 415 15.75 -7.80 -4.42
N ALA A 416 15.83 -6.87 -5.39
CA ALA A 416 16.73 -7.00 -6.53
C ALA A 416 18.21 -6.93 -6.11
N ALA A 417 18.56 -6.06 -5.14
CA ALA A 417 19.92 -5.97 -4.60
C ALA A 417 20.37 -7.27 -3.93
N LEU A 418 19.45 -7.96 -3.25
CA LEU A 418 19.72 -9.26 -2.63
C LEU A 418 19.89 -10.35 -3.69
N ALA A 419 18.94 -10.46 -4.62
CA ALA A 419 18.97 -11.46 -5.68
C ALA A 419 20.22 -11.36 -6.59
N THR A 420 20.74 -10.14 -6.77
CA THR A 420 21.96 -9.88 -7.57
C THR A 420 23.27 -9.93 -6.74
N GLY A 421 23.18 -10.28 -5.45
CA GLY A 421 24.34 -10.45 -4.58
C GLY A 421 25.04 -9.14 -4.16
N VAL A 422 24.36 -7.99 -4.31
CA VAL A 422 24.89 -6.69 -3.85
C VAL A 422 25.01 -6.66 -2.33
N TYR A 423 24.00 -7.18 -1.66
CA TYR A 423 23.96 -7.30 -0.19
C TYR A 423 23.75 -8.76 0.23
N PRO A 424 24.40 -9.18 1.34
CA PRO A 424 24.34 -10.57 1.79
C PRO A 424 23.00 -10.94 2.46
N ASP A 425 22.28 -9.95 3.01
CA ASP A 425 21.04 -10.15 3.75
C ASP A 425 20.17 -8.88 3.79
N TYR A 426 18.90 -9.06 4.16
CA TYR A 426 17.91 -7.98 4.24
C TYR A 426 18.29 -6.88 5.23
N THR A 427 18.85 -7.25 6.39
CA THR A 427 19.23 -6.28 7.43
C THR A 427 20.32 -5.33 6.92
N THR A 428 21.31 -5.88 6.21
CA THR A 428 22.38 -5.10 5.60
C THR A 428 21.85 -4.20 4.49
N ALA A 429 20.98 -4.73 3.61
CA ALA A 429 20.35 -3.96 2.53
C ALA A 429 19.51 -2.80 3.08
N ILE A 430 18.64 -3.06 4.07
CA ILE A 430 17.83 -2.03 4.72
C ILE A 430 18.71 -0.94 5.34
N LYS A 431 19.73 -1.31 6.12
CA LYS A 431 20.65 -0.33 6.75
C LYS A 431 21.36 0.56 5.74
N LYS A 432 21.58 0.07 4.53
CA LYS A 432 22.28 0.82 3.46
C LYS A 432 21.34 1.66 2.61
N MET A 433 20.17 1.12 2.28
CA MET A 433 19.27 1.72 1.29
C MET A 433 18.15 2.54 1.91
N VAL A 434 17.71 2.23 3.13
CA VAL A 434 16.64 2.97 3.82
C VAL A 434 17.26 4.06 4.69
N LYS A 435 16.82 5.32 4.46
CA LYS A 435 17.30 6.49 5.21
C LYS A 435 16.13 7.17 5.89
N ILE A 436 16.29 7.39 7.19
CA ILE A 436 15.34 8.20 7.96
C ILE A 436 15.61 9.68 7.64
N ARG A 437 14.58 10.40 7.24
CA ARG A 437 14.61 11.83 7.00
C ARG A 437 14.61 12.62 8.29
N ASP A 438 13.65 12.34 9.16
CA ASP A 438 13.47 13.00 10.46
C ASP A 438 12.62 12.15 11.41
N SER A 439 12.62 12.51 12.69
CA SER A 439 11.86 11.89 13.76
C SER A 439 11.16 12.95 14.60
N PHE A 440 9.96 12.64 15.06
CA PHE A 440 9.09 13.52 15.85
C PHE A 440 8.85 12.89 17.22
N GLU A 441 9.36 13.55 18.25
CA GLU A 441 9.13 13.14 19.63
C GLU A 441 7.73 13.53 20.09
N PRO A 442 7.06 12.67 20.86
CA PRO A 442 5.71 12.94 21.35
C PRO A 442 5.72 14.03 22.44
N ASN A 443 4.82 15.03 22.31
CA ASN A 443 4.63 16.04 23.33
C ASN A 443 3.84 15.47 24.53
N PRO A 444 4.38 15.52 25.79
CA PRO A 444 3.74 14.90 26.95
C PRO A 444 2.32 15.41 27.28
N GLU A 445 2.05 16.70 27.07
CA GLU A 445 0.74 17.30 27.32
C GLU A 445 -0.29 16.74 26.31
N ASN A 446 0.10 16.68 25.04
CA ASN A 446 -0.75 16.14 23.99
C ASN A 446 -0.98 14.63 24.14
N ILE A 447 -0.01 13.86 24.62
CA ILE A 447 -0.20 12.43 24.95
C ILE A 447 -1.35 12.28 25.95
N SER A 448 -1.31 13.02 27.06
CA SER A 448 -2.32 12.95 28.10
C SER A 448 -3.70 13.34 27.59
N LEU A 449 -3.78 14.39 26.76
CA LEU A 449 -5.02 14.84 26.14
C LEU A 449 -5.60 13.79 25.20
N TYR A 450 -4.80 13.32 24.20
CA TYR A 450 -5.28 12.34 23.22
C TYR A 450 -5.64 11.00 23.85
N LYS A 451 -4.90 10.57 24.89
CA LYS A 451 -5.25 9.36 25.64
C LYS A 451 -6.64 9.48 26.26
N ARG A 452 -6.90 10.55 26.99
CA ARG A 452 -8.23 10.79 27.59
C ARG A 452 -9.31 10.92 26.52
N MET A 453 -9.05 11.71 25.48
CA MET A 453 -9.98 11.89 24.37
C MET A 453 -10.34 10.55 23.71
N ASN A 454 -9.36 9.67 23.50
CA ASN A 454 -9.58 8.34 22.91
C ASN A 454 -10.38 7.42 23.85
N GLU A 455 -9.93 7.28 25.11
CA GLU A 455 -10.49 6.31 26.05
C GLU A 455 -11.89 6.71 26.54
N GLU A 456 -12.09 7.99 26.85
CA GLU A 456 -13.35 8.47 27.43
C GLU A 456 -14.42 8.77 26.36
N VAL A 457 -14.00 9.21 25.13
CA VAL A 457 -14.94 9.74 24.13
C VAL A 457 -14.85 9.03 22.78
N TYR A 458 -13.70 9.10 22.10
CA TYR A 458 -13.60 8.75 20.69
C TYR A 458 -14.00 7.30 20.39
N ARG A 459 -13.51 6.34 21.16
CA ARG A 459 -13.85 4.91 21.04
C ARG A 459 -15.33 4.61 21.18
N ASN A 460 -16.06 5.50 21.86
CA ASN A 460 -17.47 5.31 22.16
C ASN A 460 -18.42 5.96 21.14
N ILE A 461 -17.92 6.84 20.26
CA ILE A 461 -18.78 7.57 19.31
C ILE A 461 -19.57 6.60 18.44
N THR A 462 -18.90 5.65 17.77
CA THR A 462 -19.59 4.68 16.91
C THR A 462 -20.59 3.83 17.67
N ARG A 463 -20.26 3.39 18.88
CA ARG A 463 -21.17 2.63 19.75
C ARG A 463 -22.48 3.36 20.01
N HIS A 464 -22.42 4.68 20.24
CA HIS A 464 -23.60 5.50 20.53
C HIS A 464 -24.33 5.98 19.27
N THR A 465 -23.69 6.01 18.13
CA THR A 465 -24.28 6.46 16.85
C THR A 465 -24.79 5.31 15.99
N ASP A 466 -24.30 4.08 16.20
CA ASP A 466 -24.66 2.90 15.39
C ASP A 466 -26.18 2.66 15.33
N GLU A 467 -26.91 2.87 16.43
CA GLU A 467 -28.38 2.69 16.43
C GLU A 467 -29.07 3.66 15.47
N ILE A 468 -28.66 4.93 15.50
CA ILE A 468 -29.21 5.96 14.60
C ILE A 468 -28.89 5.63 13.15
N LEU A 469 -27.64 5.27 12.86
CA LEU A 469 -27.17 4.94 11.51
C LEU A 469 -27.86 3.67 10.98
N ARG A 470 -28.07 2.64 11.80
CA ARG A 470 -28.84 1.43 11.44
C ARG A 470 -30.29 1.78 11.06
N LYS A 471 -30.93 2.71 11.77
CA LYS A 471 -32.29 3.15 11.47
C LYS A 471 -32.37 4.00 10.20
N SER A 472 -31.33 4.78 9.89
CA SER A 472 -31.27 5.60 8.67
C SER A 472 -30.93 4.80 7.43
N PHE A 473 -30.20 3.71 7.56
CA PHE A 473 -29.70 2.90 6.42
C PHE A 473 -30.80 2.38 5.48
N PRO A 474 -31.93 1.81 5.95
CA PRO A 474 -33.02 1.41 5.07
C PRO A 474 -33.72 2.57 4.35
N ILE A 475 -33.55 3.79 4.82
CA ILE A 475 -34.21 4.98 4.27
C ILE A 475 -33.35 5.60 3.16
N PHE A 476 -32.03 5.61 3.35
CA PHE A 476 -31.08 6.35 2.50
C PHE A 476 -30.00 5.46 1.82
N GLY A 477 -29.98 4.18 2.11
CA GLY A 477 -29.15 3.16 1.49
C GLY A 477 -27.72 3.16 1.89
#